data_7dfe1e6f7a902ba5460d028b60175301
#
_entry.id   7dfe1e6f7a902ba5460d028b60175301
#
_cell.length_a   1.000
_cell.length_b   1.000
_cell.length_c   1.000
_cell.angle_alpha   90.00
_cell.angle_beta   90.00
_cell.angle_gamma   90.00
#
_symmetry.space_group_name_H-M   'P 1'
#
loop_
_entity.id
_entity.type
_entity.pdbx_description
1 polymer ?
#
loop_
_entity_poly.entity_id
_entity_poly.type
_entity_poly.pdbx_seq_one_letter_code
_entity_poly.pdbx_strand_id
1 'polypeptide(L)'
;GYTIAIMPCGLDMVVPSENTGLFLQMIDNGSLAISEYPIGHAPTKASYVERDRLQAGISDGLIVLETSEDGGTMHAVRKATELHRPIGCLSPDIVEQTGNKMLIEQYGAVAINTQEDIDAFIKSLPKREHSIKGSILVEQSKLF
;
A
#
# COMPACT_ATOMS: atom_id res chain seq x y z
N GLY A 1 -1.03 -15.31 5.47
CA GLY A 1 -0.18 -14.13 5.71
C GLY A 1 -0.96 -13.03 6.41
N TYR A 2 -0.26 -12.07 6.96
CA TYR A 2 -0.87 -10.88 7.54
C TYR A 2 -0.88 -9.75 6.52
N THR A 3 -1.88 -8.85 6.62
CA THR A 3 -1.99 -7.67 5.78
C THR A 3 -2.26 -6.43 6.62
N ILE A 4 -1.99 -5.24 6.06
CA ILE A 4 -2.32 -3.96 6.68
C ILE A 4 -3.19 -3.19 5.71
N ALA A 5 -4.44 -2.92 6.08
CA ALA A 5 -5.30 -2.01 5.33
C ALA A 5 -5.06 -0.57 5.80
N ILE A 6 -4.75 0.33 4.87
CA ILE A 6 -4.60 1.75 5.15
C ILE A 6 -5.84 2.46 4.62
N MET A 7 -6.64 2.98 5.54
CA MET A 7 -7.98 3.49 5.25
C MET A 7 -7.96 5.00 4.95
N PRO A 8 -8.74 5.46 3.95
CA PRO A 8 -8.90 6.89 3.64
C PRO A 8 -10.03 7.54 4.46
N CYS A 9 -10.50 6.90 5.51
CA CYS A 9 -11.66 7.28 6.34
C CYS A 9 -11.47 6.80 7.77
N GLY A 10 -12.39 7.13 8.65
CA GLY A 10 -12.43 6.59 10.00
C GLY A 10 -12.54 5.06 9.99
N LEU A 11 -11.99 4.38 11.00
CA LEU A 11 -11.97 2.91 11.07
C LEU A 11 -13.35 2.28 11.32
N ASP A 12 -14.38 3.07 11.54
CA ASP A 12 -15.78 2.69 11.63
C ASP A 12 -16.46 2.52 10.26
N MET A 13 -15.75 2.82 9.19
CA MET A 13 -16.24 2.74 7.81
C MET A 13 -15.36 1.85 6.94
N VAL A 14 -15.99 1.03 6.11
CA VAL A 14 -15.30 0.25 5.07
C VAL A 14 -15.70 0.78 3.71
N VAL A 15 -14.71 1.15 2.90
CA VAL A 15 -14.92 1.68 1.56
C VAL A 15 -14.06 0.94 0.53
N PRO A 16 -14.64 0.46 -0.57
CA PRO A 16 -16.08 0.41 -0.83
C PRO A 16 -16.81 -0.58 0.11
N SER A 17 -18.09 -0.38 0.34
CA SER A 17 -18.90 -1.17 1.29
C SER A 17 -18.97 -2.66 0.95
N GLU A 18 -18.85 -3.01 -0.32
CA GLU A 18 -18.80 -4.38 -0.82
C GLU A 18 -17.65 -5.19 -0.20
N ASN A 19 -16.59 -4.53 0.21
CA ASN A 19 -15.42 -5.16 0.84
C ASN A 19 -15.57 -5.36 2.36
N THR A 20 -16.73 -5.04 2.96
CA THR A 20 -16.92 -5.17 4.42
C THR A 20 -16.66 -6.60 4.89
N GLY A 21 -17.17 -7.62 4.17
CA GLY A 21 -16.92 -9.02 4.53
C GLY A 21 -15.44 -9.40 4.49
N LEU A 22 -14.72 -8.94 3.47
CA LEU A 22 -13.27 -9.15 3.34
C LEU A 22 -12.51 -8.43 4.46
N PHE A 23 -12.90 -7.22 4.79
CA PHE A 23 -12.29 -6.43 5.85
C PHE A 23 -12.44 -7.12 7.21
N LEU A 24 -13.64 -7.58 7.57
CA LEU A 24 -13.88 -8.30 8.81
C LEU A 24 -13.07 -9.60 8.88
N GLN A 25 -13.06 -10.38 7.79
CA GLN A 25 -12.26 -11.60 7.70
C GLN A 25 -10.75 -11.30 7.89
N MET A 26 -10.27 -10.19 7.34
CA MET A 26 -8.89 -9.73 7.50
C MET A 26 -8.58 -9.47 8.98
N ILE A 27 -9.45 -8.74 9.69
CA ILE A 27 -9.27 -8.42 11.11
C ILE A 27 -9.34 -9.69 11.97
N ASP A 28 -10.32 -10.56 11.74
CA ASP A 28 -10.49 -11.83 12.47
C ASP A 28 -9.27 -12.75 12.33
N ASN A 29 -8.56 -12.66 11.20
CA ASN A 29 -7.31 -13.38 10.96
C ASN A 29 -6.07 -12.68 11.55
N GLY A 30 -6.22 -11.68 12.41
CA GLY A 30 -5.14 -10.99 13.11
C GLY A 30 -4.37 -9.97 12.25
N SER A 31 -4.93 -9.56 11.13
CA SER A 31 -4.41 -8.46 10.32
C SER A 31 -4.76 -7.10 10.92
N LEU A 32 -4.23 -6.01 10.37
CA LEU A 32 -4.33 -4.67 10.95
C LEU A 32 -5.03 -3.71 9.98
N ALA A 33 -5.85 -2.82 10.52
CA ALA A 33 -6.33 -1.63 9.81
C ALA A 33 -5.78 -0.37 10.50
N ILE A 34 -5.28 0.58 9.71
CA ILE A 34 -4.77 1.85 10.21
C ILE A 34 -5.39 3.03 9.45
N SER A 35 -5.57 4.14 10.13
CA SER A 35 -6.06 5.39 9.55
C SER A 35 -5.45 6.59 10.29
N GLU A 36 -5.28 7.70 9.57
CA GLU A 36 -4.97 9.01 10.16
C GLU A 36 -6.23 9.83 10.45
N TYR A 37 -7.41 9.30 10.11
CA TYR A 37 -8.68 10.02 10.26
C TYR A 37 -9.43 9.57 11.52
N PRO A 38 -10.11 10.49 12.21
CA PRO A 38 -10.92 10.14 13.36
C PRO A 38 -12.14 9.31 12.95
N ILE A 39 -12.71 8.61 13.93
CA ILE A 39 -14.01 7.93 13.80
C ILE A 39 -15.06 8.92 13.29
N GLY A 40 -15.90 8.47 12.35
CA GLY A 40 -16.93 9.29 11.70
C GLY A 40 -16.44 10.12 10.51
N HIS A 41 -15.13 10.11 10.20
CA HIS A 41 -14.62 10.84 9.02
C HIS A 41 -14.93 10.07 7.73
N ALA A 42 -15.80 10.65 6.90
CA ALA A 42 -16.14 10.09 5.60
C ALA A 42 -15.00 10.25 4.58
N PRO A 43 -14.82 9.29 3.64
CA PRO A 43 -13.76 9.38 2.66
C PRO A 43 -13.98 10.52 1.67
N THR A 44 -12.91 11.21 1.29
CA THR A 44 -12.89 12.27 0.28
C THR A 44 -11.84 11.97 -0.79
N LYS A 45 -11.90 12.64 -1.93
CA LYS A 45 -10.85 12.51 -2.95
C LYS A 45 -9.46 12.85 -2.37
N ALA A 46 -9.37 13.86 -1.52
CA ALA A 46 -8.13 14.25 -0.87
C ALA A 46 -7.62 13.16 0.07
N SER A 47 -8.49 12.53 0.87
CA SER A 47 -8.08 11.50 1.82
C SER A 47 -7.53 10.24 1.15
N TYR A 48 -7.98 9.90 -0.07
CA TYR A 48 -7.37 8.83 -0.85
C TYR A 48 -5.93 9.17 -1.25
N VAL A 49 -5.70 10.39 -1.74
CA VAL A 49 -4.35 10.86 -2.13
C VAL A 49 -3.42 10.93 -0.92
N GLU A 50 -3.91 11.47 0.19
CA GLU A 50 -3.14 11.57 1.44
C GLU A 50 -2.77 10.18 1.99
N ARG A 51 -3.70 9.22 1.93
CA ARG A 51 -3.46 7.84 2.33
C ARG A 51 -2.34 7.17 1.52
N ASP A 52 -2.24 7.46 0.21
CA ASP A 52 -1.27 6.83 -0.70
C ASP A 52 0.18 7.11 -0.27
N ARG A 53 0.46 8.25 0.37
CA ARG A 53 1.78 8.54 0.94
C ARG A 53 2.15 7.58 2.08
N LEU A 54 1.17 7.14 2.85
CA LEU A 54 1.40 6.15 3.92
C LEU A 54 1.72 4.78 3.33
N GLN A 55 1.00 4.36 2.28
CA GLN A 55 1.29 3.09 1.60
C GLN A 55 2.74 3.05 1.12
N ALA A 56 3.19 4.10 0.43
CA ALA A 56 4.58 4.19 -0.01
C ALA A 56 5.58 4.35 1.16
N GLY A 57 5.19 5.08 2.21
CA GLY A 57 6.08 5.38 3.34
C GLY A 57 6.41 4.18 4.21
N ILE A 58 5.41 3.36 4.53
CA ILE A 58 5.57 2.19 5.41
C ILE A 58 6.00 0.92 4.68
N SER A 59 5.87 0.87 3.36
CA SER A 59 6.28 -0.28 2.55
C SER A 59 7.78 -0.24 2.20
N ASP A 60 8.35 -1.40 1.90
CA ASP A 60 9.72 -1.53 1.40
C ASP A 60 9.80 -1.43 -0.11
N GLY A 61 8.68 -1.61 -0.80
CA GLY A 61 8.50 -1.46 -2.24
C GLY A 61 7.04 -1.35 -2.61
N LEU A 62 6.74 -1.01 -3.85
CA LEU A 62 5.40 -0.86 -4.40
C LEU A 62 5.22 -1.82 -5.58
N ILE A 63 4.14 -2.61 -5.58
CA ILE A 63 3.72 -3.38 -6.75
C ILE A 63 2.41 -2.79 -7.27
N VAL A 64 2.41 -2.35 -8.52
CA VAL A 64 1.25 -1.82 -9.24
C VAL A 64 0.66 -2.93 -10.12
N LEU A 65 -0.61 -3.26 -9.92
CA LEU A 65 -1.28 -4.24 -10.76
C LEU A 65 -1.64 -3.63 -12.11
N GLU A 66 -2.41 -2.55 -12.10
CA GLU A 66 -2.71 -1.79 -13.30
C GLU A 66 -2.94 -0.31 -12.99
N THR A 67 -2.63 0.55 -13.94
CA THR A 67 -2.92 1.99 -13.86
C THR A 67 -2.98 2.61 -15.25
N SER A 68 -3.79 3.64 -15.43
CA SER A 68 -3.64 4.58 -16.53
C SER A 68 -2.59 5.64 -16.19
N GLU A 69 -2.12 6.38 -17.19
CA GLU A 69 -1.11 7.44 -17.00
C GLU A 69 -1.55 8.53 -16.02
N ASP A 70 -2.88 8.81 -15.99
CA ASP A 70 -3.51 9.79 -15.09
C ASP A 70 -4.25 9.12 -13.91
N GLY A 71 -4.03 7.82 -13.70
CA GLY A 71 -4.73 7.05 -12.67
C GLY A 71 -4.38 7.48 -11.25
N GLY A 72 -5.32 7.26 -10.31
CA GLY A 72 -5.11 7.57 -8.90
C GLY A 72 -3.88 6.88 -8.29
N THR A 73 -3.55 5.68 -8.76
CA THR A 73 -2.35 4.93 -8.36
C THR A 73 -1.05 5.71 -8.57
N MET A 74 -1.03 6.66 -9.51
CA MET A 74 0.15 7.48 -9.78
C MET A 74 0.55 8.38 -8.59
N HIS A 75 -0.33 8.67 -7.65
CA HIS A 75 0.03 9.36 -6.40
C HIS A 75 0.95 8.48 -5.54
N ALA A 76 0.61 7.21 -5.39
CA ALA A 76 1.46 6.26 -4.67
C ALA A 76 2.81 6.04 -5.38
N VAL A 77 2.80 5.94 -6.72
CA VAL A 77 4.01 5.79 -7.55
C VAL A 77 4.96 6.98 -7.36
N ARG A 78 4.48 8.21 -7.51
CA ARG A 78 5.30 9.41 -7.31
C ARG A 78 5.89 9.44 -5.90
N LYS A 79 5.09 9.10 -4.89
CA LYS A 79 5.57 9.07 -3.52
C LYS A 79 6.59 7.97 -3.27
N ALA A 80 6.41 6.78 -3.83
CA ALA A 80 7.40 5.71 -3.79
C ALA A 80 8.73 6.15 -4.44
N THR A 81 8.66 6.83 -5.58
CA THR A 81 9.83 7.38 -6.27
C THR A 81 10.57 8.41 -5.43
N GLU A 82 9.85 9.38 -4.82
CA GLU A 82 10.43 10.37 -3.90
C GLU A 82 11.13 9.72 -2.70
N LEU A 83 10.61 8.60 -2.23
CA LEU A 83 11.15 7.84 -1.09
C LEU A 83 12.18 6.79 -1.52
N HIS A 84 12.56 6.77 -2.80
CA HIS A 84 13.49 5.77 -3.37
C HIS A 84 13.05 4.32 -3.10
N ARG A 85 11.74 4.06 -3.14
CA ARG A 85 11.19 2.71 -3.01
C ARG A 85 11.21 1.99 -4.37
N PRO A 86 11.69 0.74 -4.43
CA PRO A 86 11.58 -0.06 -5.63
C PRO A 86 10.12 -0.20 -6.08
N ILE A 87 9.90 -0.12 -7.40
CA ILE A 87 8.57 -0.25 -8.00
C ILE A 87 8.59 -1.45 -8.93
N GLY A 88 7.62 -2.35 -8.75
CA GLY A 88 7.28 -3.39 -9.71
C GLY A 88 5.90 -3.12 -10.29
N CYS A 89 5.62 -3.58 -11.50
CA CYS A 89 4.27 -3.54 -12.08
C CYS A 89 4.00 -4.76 -12.94
N LEU A 90 2.73 -5.15 -13.08
CA LEU A 90 2.37 -6.18 -14.06
C LEU A 90 2.79 -5.71 -15.45
N SER A 91 3.37 -6.65 -16.21
CA SER A 91 3.84 -6.37 -17.57
C SER A 91 2.69 -5.90 -18.47
N PRO A 92 2.94 -4.98 -19.39
CA PRO A 92 1.99 -4.60 -20.45
C PRO A 92 1.53 -5.78 -21.32
N ASP A 93 2.28 -6.89 -21.33
CA ASP A 93 1.87 -8.12 -22.01
C ASP A 93 0.69 -8.84 -21.30
N ILE A 94 0.47 -8.53 -20.00
CA ILE A 94 -0.60 -9.10 -19.19
C ILE A 94 -1.78 -8.12 -19.08
N VAL A 95 -1.51 -6.82 -18.96
CA VAL A 95 -2.51 -5.77 -18.79
C VAL A 95 -2.36 -4.70 -19.87
N GLU A 96 -3.43 -4.43 -20.60
CA GLU A 96 -3.46 -3.43 -21.70
C GLU A 96 -3.57 -1.98 -21.18
N GLN A 97 -2.87 -1.64 -20.10
CA GLN A 97 -2.92 -0.30 -19.52
C GLN A 97 -1.66 0.50 -19.86
N THR A 98 -1.85 1.68 -20.44
CA THR A 98 -0.75 2.57 -20.88
C THR A 98 0.13 3.01 -19.73
N GLY A 99 -0.43 3.17 -18.54
CA GLY A 99 0.31 3.55 -17.33
C GLY A 99 1.36 2.51 -16.93
N ASN A 100 1.08 1.22 -17.04
CA ASN A 100 2.06 0.17 -16.71
C ASN A 100 3.30 0.26 -17.62
N LYS A 101 3.10 0.53 -18.91
CA LYS A 101 4.21 0.78 -19.83
C LYS A 101 5.03 2.00 -19.41
N MET A 102 4.35 3.10 -19.08
CA MET A 102 5.00 4.32 -18.60
C MET A 102 5.80 4.07 -17.31
N LEU A 103 5.30 3.23 -16.39
CA LEU A 103 6.02 2.89 -15.16
C LEU A 103 7.36 2.24 -15.44
N ILE A 104 7.43 1.33 -16.43
CA ILE A 104 8.68 0.67 -16.83
C ILE A 104 9.62 1.69 -17.49
N GLU A 105 9.13 2.45 -18.45
CA GLU A 105 9.94 3.34 -19.29
C GLU A 105 10.44 4.59 -18.56
N GLN A 106 9.62 5.17 -17.67
CA GLN A 106 9.91 6.47 -17.04
C GLN A 106 10.24 6.39 -15.55
N TYR A 107 9.71 5.40 -14.84
CA TYR A 107 9.92 5.25 -13.41
C TYR A 107 10.84 4.08 -13.04
N GLY A 108 11.34 3.35 -14.06
CA GLY A 108 12.25 2.23 -13.85
C GLY A 108 11.62 1.05 -13.11
N ALA A 109 10.29 0.88 -13.23
CA ALA A 109 9.60 -0.23 -12.60
C ALA A 109 10.03 -1.57 -13.20
N VAL A 110 10.14 -2.59 -12.34
CA VAL A 110 10.43 -3.96 -12.75
C VAL A 110 9.14 -4.59 -13.30
N ALA A 111 9.21 -5.11 -14.53
CA ALA A 111 8.09 -5.85 -15.11
C ALA A 111 7.91 -7.19 -14.42
N ILE A 112 6.67 -7.51 -14.05
CA ILE A 112 6.27 -8.73 -13.36
C ILE A 112 5.33 -9.51 -14.27
N ASN A 113 5.71 -10.74 -14.63
CA ASN A 113 4.94 -11.63 -15.47
C ASN A 113 4.50 -12.89 -14.73
N THR A 114 5.33 -13.36 -13.80
CA THR A 114 5.18 -14.64 -13.13
C THR A 114 5.29 -14.51 -11.62
N GLN A 115 4.97 -15.60 -10.91
CA GLN A 115 5.18 -15.66 -9.46
C GLN A 115 6.68 -15.57 -9.11
N GLU A 116 7.55 -16.14 -9.95
CA GLU A 116 9.00 -16.08 -9.77
C GLU A 116 9.52 -14.65 -9.83
N ASP A 117 8.92 -13.80 -10.69
CA ASP A 117 9.27 -12.37 -10.78
C ASP A 117 8.87 -11.62 -9.50
N ILE A 118 7.70 -11.94 -8.93
CA ILE A 118 7.28 -11.38 -7.63
C ILE A 118 8.28 -11.78 -6.55
N ASP A 119 8.64 -13.04 -6.48
CA ASP A 119 9.58 -13.57 -5.48
C ASP A 119 10.97 -12.92 -5.63
N ALA A 120 11.41 -12.73 -6.87
CA ALA A 120 12.67 -12.05 -7.18
C ALA A 120 12.61 -10.57 -6.77
N PHE A 121 11.52 -9.88 -7.08
CA PHE A 121 11.29 -8.50 -6.69
C PHE A 121 11.30 -8.35 -5.16
N ILE A 122 10.56 -9.20 -4.43
CA ILE A 122 10.52 -9.18 -2.96
C ILE A 122 11.91 -9.42 -2.37
N LYS A 123 12.69 -10.37 -2.93
CA LYS A 123 14.06 -10.63 -2.49
C LYS A 123 15.03 -9.46 -2.74
N SER A 124 14.75 -8.65 -3.75
CA SER A 124 15.57 -7.47 -4.09
C SER A 124 15.29 -6.25 -3.19
N LEU A 125 14.19 -6.26 -2.43
CA LEU A 125 13.84 -5.14 -1.57
C LEU A 125 14.90 -4.90 -0.49
N PRO A 126 15.19 -3.63 -0.17
CA PRO A 126 16.14 -3.31 0.87
C PRO A 126 15.67 -3.86 2.22
N LYS A 127 16.50 -4.69 2.86
CA LYS A 127 16.21 -5.17 4.21
C LYS A 127 16.38 -4.01 5.19
N ARG A 128 15.28 -3.57 5.80
CA ARG A 128 15.38 -2.64 6.93
C ARG A 128 15.99 -3.38 8.12
N GLU A 129 17.12 -2.92 8.61
CA GLU A 129 17.58 -3.34 9.92
C GLU A 129 16.58 -2.82 10.95
N HIS A 130 15.73 -3.69 11.45
CA HIS A 130 14.87 -3.41 12.60
C HIS A 130 15.72 -3.35 13.88
N SER A 131 16.58 -2.34 14.00
CA SER A 131 17.17 -2.02 15.29
C SER A 131 16.10 -1.28 16.11
N ILE A 132 15.14 -2.01 16.67
CA ILE A 132 14.35 -1.51 17.78
C ILE A 132 15.28 -1.41 18.98
N LYS A 133 16.13 -0.40 18.99
CA LYS A 133 16.83 0.06 20.19
C LYS A 133 15.84 0.94 20.96
N GLY A 134 14.95 0.31 21.70
CA GLY A 134 14.01 0.99 22.58
C GLY A 134 12.89 0.03 22.96
N SER A 135 12.87 -0.42 24.19
CA SER A 135 11.70 -1.02 24.80
C SER A 135 10.60 0.05 24.81
N ILE A 136 9.64 -0.05 23.87
CA ILE A 136 8.38 0.68 24.00
C ILE A 136 7.64 -0.04 25.12
N LEU A 137 7.75 0.48 26.33
CA LEU A 137 6.80 0.19 27.39
C LEU A 137 5.45 0.74 26.95
N VAL A 138 4.62 -0.11 26.36
CA VAL A 138 3.19 0.18 26.22
C VAL A 138 2.59 0.10 27.60
N GLU A 139 2.56 1.22 28.28
CA GLU A 139 1.77 1.37 29.50
C GLU A 139 0.30 1.30 29.08
N GLN A 140 -0.31 0.13 29.26
CA GLN A 140 -1.76 -0.01 29.18
C GLN A 140 -2.37 0.68 30.40
N SER A 141 -2.36 2.00 30.43
CA SER A 141 -3.14 2.77 31.36
C SER A 141 -4.57 2.87 30.84
N LYS A 142 -5.41 1.99 31.41
CA LYS A 142 -6.85 2.17 31.66
C LYS A 142 -7.53 3.30 30.86
N LEU A 143 -8.09 2.94 29.73
CA LEU A 143 -9.18 3.66 29.08
C LEU A 143 -10.44 2.80 29.20
N PHE A 144 -11.10 2.89 30.39
CA PHE A 144 -12.54 2.73 30.59
C PHE A 144 -12.86 3.38 31.94
#